data_292db11add0a727ff1f4ac6a5c2974ca
#
_entry.id   292db11add0a727ff1f4ac6a5c2974ca
#
_cell.length_a   1.000
_cell.length_b   1.000
_cell.length_c   1.000
_cell.angle_alpha   90.00
_cell.angle_beta   90.00
_cell.angle_gamma   90.00
#
_symmetry.space_group_name_H-M   'P 1'
#
loop_
_entity.id
_entity.type
_entity.pdbx_description
1 polymer ?
#
loop_
_entity_poly.entity_id
_entity_poly.type
_entity_poly.pdbx_seq_one_letter_code
_entity_poly.pdbx_strand_id
1 'polypeptide(L)'
;MMLGLTGVPGTGKTTVADILRGRGVPVIRVNDTIEPYIIGSDPDRDTRIIDEDRWVEEFPPVEGVVEGHLAHLLPCDRIVILRCNPEVLFERLIRRGYTEEKALENALAEALDTVLIEVFEAFESEVIYEFETTDTDSGTVADFVMDVLADRATPSHGRCDWSDYLLNRMP
;
A
#
# COMPACT_ATOMS: atom_id res chain seq x y z
N MET A 1 10.60 13.18 9.26
CA MET A 1 9.29 12.93 8.64
C MET A 1 9.23 11.49 8.20
N MET A 2 8.20 10.76 8.64
CA MET A 2 7.90 9.39 8.25
C MET A 2 6.77 9.39 7.23
N LEU A 3 7.01 8.83 6.03
CA LEU A 3 6.01 8.69 4.97
C LEU A 3 5.62 7.22 4.83
N GLY A 4 4.33 6.91 4.97
CA GLY A 4 3.80 5.57 4.67
C GLY A 4 3.54 5.41 3.17
N LEU A 5 4.05 4.33 2.59
CA LEU A 5 3.75 3.90 1.22
C LEU A 5 2.93 2.61 1.29
N THR A 6 1.62 2.75 1.09
CA THR A 6 0.64 1.67 1.27
C THR A 6 -0.15 1.35 -0.01
N GLY A 7 -1.06 0.41 0.07
CA GLY A 7 -1.91 -0.10 -1.01
C GLY A 7 -1.99 -1.63 -0.98
N VAL A 8 -2.94 -2.21 -1.68
CA VAL A 8 -3.09 -3.67 -1.74
C VAL A 8 -1.87 -4.34 -2.38
N PRO A 9 -1.62 -5.65 -2.15
CA PRO A 9 -0.59 -6.39 -2.86
C PRO A 9 -0.70 -6.24 -4.38
N GLY A 10 0.42 -6.06 -5.08
CA GLY A 10 0.45 -5.93 -6.55
C GLY A 10 0.42 -4.51 -7.11
N THR A 11 0.19 -3.49 -6.29
CA THR A 11 0.14 -2.08 -6.75
C THR A 11 1.50 -1.47 -7.08
N GLY A 12 2.62 -2.17 -6.81
CA GLY A 12 3.96 -1.72 -7.19
C GLY A 12 4.81 -1.11 -6.06
N LYS A 13 4.32 -1.11 -4.82
CA LYS A 13 5.03 -0.55 -3.65
C LYS A 13 6.51 -0.94 -3.55
N THR A 14 6.79 -2.23 -3.61
CA THR A 14 8.16 -2.76 -3.46
C THR A 14 9.10 -2.28 -4.57
N THR A 15 8.63 -2.22 -5.82
CA THR A 15 9.42 -1.70 -6.94
C THR A 15 9.72 -0.22 -6.76
N VAL A 16 8.73 0.56 -6.36
CA VAL A 16 8.89 1.99 -6.05
C VAL A 16 9.87 2.19 -4.89
N ALA A 17 9.73 1.40 -3.83
CA ALA A 17 10.62 1.42 -2.67
C ALA A 17 12.09 1.12 -3.04
N ASP A 18 12.32 0.18 -3.94
CA ASP A 18 13.67 -0.15 -4.42
C ASP A 18 14.28 1.00 -5.25
N ILE A 19 13.47 1.69 -6.08
CA ILE A 19 13.91 2.88 -6.81
C ILE A 19 14.26 4.01 -5.83
N LEU A 20 13.40 4.27 -4.84
CA LEU A 20 13.64 5.29 -3.82
C LEU A 20 14.94 5.02 -3.05
N ARG A 21 15.16 3.75 -2.66
CA ARG A 21 16.41 3.33 -2.00
C ARG A 21 17.62 3.55 -2.89
N GLY A 22 17.53 3.25 -4.18
CA GLY A 22 18.59 3.51 -5.17
C GLY A 22 18.88 5.00 -5.37
N ARG A 23 17.92 5.87 -5.04
CA ARG A 23 18.05 7.34 -5.06
C ARG A 23 18.51 7.93 -3.72
N GLY A 24 18.84 7.08 -2.74
CA GLY A 24 19.36 7.48 -1.43
C GLY A 24 18.28 7.84 -0.40
N VAL A 25 17.00 7.55 -0.67
CA VAL A 25 15.93 7.71 0.32
C VAL A 25 15.98 6.52 1.29
N PRO A 26 15.99 6.77 2.62
CA PRO A 26 15.86 5.68 3.59
C PRO A 26 14.49 5.00 3.44
N VAL A 27 14.48 3.67 3.31
CA VAL A 27 13.26 2.88 3.17
C VAL A 27 13.30 1.69 4.11
N ILE A 28 12.26 1.56 4.93
CA ILE A 28 12.00 0.40 5.79
C ILE A 28 10.82 -0.39 5.19
N ARG A 29 10.98 -1.70 5.07
CA ARG A 29 9.89 -2.59 4.69
C ARG A 29 9.16 -3.08 5.94
N VAL A 30 7.85 -2.92 5.97
CA VAL A 30 7.00 -3.43 7.05
C VAL A 30 7.26 -4.91 7.31
N ASN A 31 7.35 -5.71 6.26
CA ASN A 31 7.58 -7.16 6.38
C ASN A 31 8.88 -7.53 7.11
N ASP A 32 9.87 -6.65 7.11
CA ASP A 32 11.14 -6.88 7.82
C ASP A 32 11.03 -6.55 9.32
N THR A 33 9.93 -5.93 9.74
CA THR A 33 9.71 -5.46 11.13
C THR A 33 8.67 -6.28 11.91
N ILE A 34 7.82 -7.04 11.24
CA ILE A 34 6.67 -7.73 11.86
C ILE A 34 7.03 -9.07 12.53
N GLU A 35 8.20 -9.66 12.25
CA GLU A 35 8.53 -11.02 12.71
C GLU A 35 8.45 -11.21 14.23
N PRO A 36 8.88 -10.27 15.11
CA PRO A 36 8.75 -10.40 16.56
C PRO A 36 7.30 -10.36 17.07
N TYR A 37 6.37 -9.95 16.22
CA TYR A 37 4.95 -9.74 16.56
C TYR A 37 4.03 -10.80 15.97
N ILE A 38 4.58 -11.84 15.33
CA ILE A 38 3.79 -12.96 14.80
C ILE A 38 3.25 -13.77 15.98
N ILE A 39 1.92 -13.86 16.06
CA ILE A 39 1.19 -14.62 17.08
C ILE A 39 0.53 -15.88 16.54
N GLY A 40 0.51 -16.06 15.23
CA GLY A 40 -0.08 -17.22 14.59
C GLY A 40 0.03 -17.18 13.06
N SER A 41 -0.59 -18.16 12.43
CA SER A 41 -0.75 -18.20 10.98
C SER A 41 -2.14 -18.71 10.62
N ASP A 42 -2.68 -18.22 9.53
CA ASP A 42 -3.89 -18.74 8.89
C ASP A 42 -3.44 -19.56 7.68
N PRO A 43 -3.44 -20.92 7.80
CA PRO A 43 -2.97 -21.78 6.71
C PRO A 43 -3.89 -21.73 5.48
N ASP A 44 -5.20 -21.46 5.69
CA ASP A 44 -6.17 -21.41 4.61
C ASP A 44 -5.97 -20.18 3.72
N ARG A 45 -5.45 -19.10 4.33
CA ARG A 45 -5.14 -17.85 3.62
C ARG A 45 -3.66 -17.63 3.31
N ASP A 46 -2.80 -18.55 3.75
CA ASP A 46 -1.34 -18.38 3.69
C ASP A 46 -0.90 -17.01 4.23
N THR A 47 -1.45 -16.62 5.40
CA THR A 47 -1.27 -15.31 6.00
C THR A 47 -0.76 -15.46 7.43
N ARG A 48 0.19 -14.59 7.83
CA ARG A 48 0.65 -14.49 9.21
C ARG A 48 -0.30 -13.59 9.99
N ILE A 49 -0.62 -14.01 11.20
CA ILE A 49 -1.39 -13.20 12.15
C ILE A 49 -0.39 -12.51 13.06
N ILE A 50 -0.46 -11.18 13.12
CA ILE A 50 0.42 -10.36 13.94
C ILE A 50 -0.36 -9.65 15.04
N ASP A 51 0.32 -9.35 16.14
CA ASP A 51 -0.15 -8.43 17.18
C ASP A 51 0.10 -6.99 16.68
N GLU A 52 -0.87 -6.45 15.94
CA GLU A 52 -0.75 -5.13 15.28
C GLU A 52 -0.62 -4.01 16.31
N ASP A 53 -1.37 -4.06 17.40
CA ASP A 53 -1.35 -3.03 18.45
C ASP A 53 0.05 -2.91 19.05
N ARG A 54 0.61 -4.05 19.42
CA ARG A 54 1.96 -4.10 19.98
C ARG A 54 3.02 -3.68 18.97
N TRP A 55 2.89 -4.11 17.70
CA TRP A 55 3.81 -3.71 16.63
C TRP A 55 3.79 -2.20 16.42
N VAL A 56 2.63 -1.59 16.36
CA VAL A 56 2.46 -0.13 16.20
C VAL A 56 3.03 0.63 17.40
N GLU A 57 2.73 0.16 18.64
CA GLU A 57 3.20 0.80 19.85
C GLU A 57 4.75 0.77 19.99
N GLU A 58 5.36 -0.36 19.61
CA GLU A 58 6.82 -0.56 19.71
C GLU A 58 7.58 -0.05 18.47
N PHE A 59 6.89 0.39 17.41
CA PHE A 59 7.55 0.83 16.18
C PHE A 59 8.33 2.12 16.40
N PRO A 60 9.65 2.14 16.12
CA PRO A 60 10.46 3.33 16.37
C PRO A 60 10.12 4.44 15.36
N PRO A 61 10.19 5.72 15.75
CA PRO A 61 10.09 6.81 14.79
C PRO A 61 11.26 6.75 13.81
N VAL A 62 10.95 6.88 12.51
CA VAL A 62 11.94 6.81 11.44
C VAL A 62 11.84 8.03 10.53
N GLU A 63 12.96 8.41 9.91
CA GLU A 63 12.97 9.38 8.81
C GLU A 63 13.08 8.64 7.48
N GLY A 64 12.16 8.93 6.57
CA GLY A 64 12.10 8.29 5.25
C GLY A 64 10.76 7.61 4.97
N VAL A 65 10.79 6.55 4.20
CA VAL A 65 9.62 5.82 3.74
C VAL A 65 9.48 4.50 4.49
N VAL A 66 8.26 4.20 4.96
CA VAL A 66 7.88 2.88 5.45
C VAL A 66 6.95 2.24 4.42
N GLU A 67 7.38 1.13 3.81
CA GLU A 67 6.70 0.47 2.70
C GLU A 67 6.03 -0.82 3.14
N GLY A 68 4.76 -0.96 2.86
CA GLY A 68 4.00 -2.20 3.06
C GLY A 68 2.49 -1.98 3.07
N HIS A 69 1.73 -3.06 2.93
CA HIS A 69 0.28 -2.94 2.93
C HIS A 69 -0.30 -2.52 4.30
N LEU A 70 0.45 -2.70 5.38
CA LEU A 70 0.10 -2.25 6.74
C LEU A 70 0.77 -0.94 7.15
N ALA A 71 1.47 -0.25 6.23
CA ALA A 71 2.19 0.98 6.57
C ALA A 71 1.25 2.10 7.09
N HIS A 72 -0.02 2.07 6.71
CA HIS A 72 -1.04 3.01 7.16
C HIS A 72 -1.49 2.81 8.62
N LEU A 73 -1.13 1.70 9.27
CA LEU A 73 -1.36 1.51 10.70
C LEU A 73 -0.35 2.28 11.57
N LEU A 74 0.79 2.66 11.00
CA LEU A 74 1.84 3.39 11.70
C LEU A 74 1.54 4.90 11.74
N PRO A 75 2.02 5.62 12.77
CA PRO A 75 1.80 7.05 12.92
C PRO A 75 2.65 7.87 11.94
N CYS A 76 2.39 7.72 10.64
CA CYS A 76 3.07 8.44 9.58
C CYS A 76 2.66 9.91 9.54
N ASP A 77 3.59 10.79 9.18
CA ASP A 77 3.30 12.22 8.96
C ASP A 77 2.52 12.44 7.66
N ARG A 78 2.73 11.55 6.66
CA ARG A 78 2.06 11.54 5.36
C ARG A 78 1.85 10.11 4.89
N ILE A 79 0.81 9.90 4.09
CA ILE A 79 0.49 8.58 3.54
C ILE A 79 0.29 8.66 2.03
N VAL A 80 1.01 7.84 1.28
CA VAL A 80 0.82 7.63 -0.16
C VAL A 80 0.18 6.27 -0.36
N ILE A 81 -0.98 6.27 -1.03
CA ILE A 81 -1.72 5.06 -1.37
C ILE A 81 -1.52 4.80 -2.86
N LEU A 82 -0.92 3.67 -3.20
CA LEU A 82 -0.82 3.21 -4.58
C LEU A 82 -2.06 2.42 -4.96
N ARG A 83 -2.73 2.89 -6.01
CA ARG A 83 -3.94 2.30 -6.57
C ARG A 83 -3.65 1.62 -7.90
N CYS A 84 -4.44 0.64 -8.26
CA CYS A 84 -4.33 -0.05 -9.55
C CYS A 84 -5.69 -0.55 -10.01
N ASN A 85 -5.97 -0.45 -11.30
CA ASN A 85 -7.16 -1.08 -11.87
C ASN A 85 -7.24 -2.56 -11.43
N PRO A 86 -8.38 -3.01 -10.86
CA PRO A 86 -8.50 -4.35 -10.29
C PRO A 86 -8.25 -5.49 -11.28
N GLU A 87 -8.58 -5.32 -12.57
CA GLU A 87 -8.30 -6.33 -13.60
C GLU A 87 -6.80 -6.46 -13.86
N VAL A 88 -6.12 -5.32 -14.00
CA VAL A 88 -4.66 -5.28 -14.16
C VAL A 88 -3.95 -5.80 -12.92
N LEU A 89 -4.48 -5.47 -11.74
CA LEU A 89 -3.96 -5.97 -10.47
C LEU A 89 -4.04 -7.49 -10.38
N PHE A 90 -5.20 -8.06 -10.71
CA PHE A 90 -5.41 -9.51 -10.78
C PHE A 90 -4.36 -10.18 -11.67
N GLU A 91 -4.16 -9.68 -12.90
CA GLU A 91 -3.15 -10.21 -13.82
C GLU A 91 -1.73 -10.10 -13.26
N ARG A 92 -1.39 -8.98 -12.63
CA ARG A 92 -0.07 -8.80 -11.98
C ARG A 92 0.18 -9.83 -10.90
N LEU A 93 -0.84 -10.14 -10.08
CA LEU A 93 -0.75 -11.11 -9.00
C LEU A 93 -0.62 -12.55 -9.54
N ILE A 94 -1.41 -12.92 -10.56
CA ILE A 94 -1.27 -14.22 -11.24
C ILE A 94 0.15 -14.41 -11.79
N ARG A 95 0.70 -13.41 -12.47
CA ARG A 95 2.08 -13.46 -13.00
C ARG A 95 3.14 -13.60 -11.89
N ARG A 96 2.83 -13.17 -10.65
CA ARG A 96 3.67 -13.33 -9.46
C ARG A 96 3.50 -14.68 -8.76
N GLY A 97 2.64 -15.56 -9.27
CA GLY A 97 2.41 -16.89 -8.72
C GLY A 97 1.37 -16.96 -7.59
N TYR A 98 0.55 -15.93 -7.43
CA TYR A 98 -0.61 -16.00 -6.52
C TYR A 98 -1.64 -17.00 -7.06
N THR A 99 -2.35 -17.67 -6.16
CA THR A 99 -3.53 -18.45 -6.56
C THR A 99 -4.61 -17.53 -7.09
N GLU A 100 -5.49 -18.05 -7.95
CA GLU A 100 -6.59 -17.31 -8.55
C GLU A 100 -7.51 -16.71 -7.47
N GLU A 101 -7.80 -17.50 -6.42
CA GLU A 101 -8.60 -17.08 -5.28
C GLU A 101 -7.97 -15.87 -4.56
N LYS A 102 -6.67 -15.95 -4.25
CA LYS A 102 -5.96 -14.87 -3.55
C LYS A 102 -5.78 -13.62 -4.43
N ALA A 103 -5.57 -13.80 -5.73
CA ALA A 103 -5.52 -12.68 -6.67
C ALA A 103 -6.87 -11.98 -6.78
N LEU A 104 -7.98 -12.73 -6.79
CA LEU A 104 -9.34 -12.19 -6.80
C LEU A 104 -9.67 -11.46 -5.49
N GLU A 105 -9.31 -12.04 -4.33
CA GLU A 105 -9.50 -11.39 -3.02
C GLU A 105 -8.84 -10.01 -2.99
N ASN A 106 -7.59 -9.90 -3.45
CA ASN A 106 -6.87 -8.63 -3.49
C ASN A 106 -7.46 -7.64 -4.51
N ALA A 107 -7.89 -8.11 -5.69
CA ALA A 107 -8.54 -7.28 -6.69
C ALA A 107 -9.89 -6.72 -6.18
N LEU A 108 -10.65 -7.53 -5.43
CA LEU A 108 -11.89 -7.09 -4.78
C LEU A 108 -11.62 -6.08 -3.66
N ALA A 109 -10.60 -6.29 -2.85
CA ALA A 109 -10.20 -5.34 -1.81
C ALA A 109 -9.82 -3.97 -2.41
N GLU A 110 -9.12 -3.97 -3.55
CA GLU A 110 -8.82 -2.74 -4.30
C GLU A 110 -10.10 -2.08 -4.83
N ALA A 111 -11.00 -2.87 -5.44
CA ALA A 111 -12.25 -2.36 -6.00
C ALA A 111 -13.22 -1.79 -4.94
N LEU A 112 -13.15 -2.32 -3.73
CA LEU A 112 -13.95 -1.88 -2.58
C LEU A 112 -13.29 -0.74 -1.77
N ASP A 113 -12.19 -0.18 -2.26
CA ASP A 113 -11.45 0.89 -1.59
C ASP A 113 -10.98 0.56 -0.16
N THR A 114 -10.76 -0.73 0.15
CA THR A 114 -10.51 -1.19 1.53
C THR A 114 -9.38 -0.42 2.19
N VAL A 115 -8.20 -0.32 1.57
CA VAL A 115 -7.05 0.42 2.13
C VAL A 115 -7.32 1.93 2.20
N LEU A 116 -8.04 2.49 1.21
CA LEU A 116 -8.40 3.91 1.21
C LEU A 116 -9.31 4.25 2.40
N ILE A 117 -10.29 3.38 2.69
CA ILE A 117 -11.20 3.55 3.83
C ILE A 117 -10.41 3.49 5.15
N GLU A 118 -9.55 2.49 5.34
CA GLU A 118 -8.69 2.36 6.52
C GLU A 118 -7.78 3.58 6.71
N VAL A 119 -7.24 4.12 5.61
CA VAL A 119 -6.43 5.35 5.66
C VAL A 119 -7.27 6.55 6.10
N PHE A 120 -8.50 6.70 5.62
CA PHE A 120 -9.38 7.80 6.05
C PHE A 120 -9.84 7.69 7.51
N GLU A 121 -9.85 6.49 8.08
CA GLU A 121 -10.12 6.29 9.50
C GLU A 121 -8.95 6.71 10.39
N ALA A 122 -7.72 6.67 9.85
CA ALA A 122 -6.48 6.90 10.61
C ALA A 122 -5.84 8.29 10.35
N PHE A 123 -6.10 8.91 9.19
CA PHE A 123 -5.41 10.13 8.75
C PHE A 123 -6.37 11.23 8.32
N GLU A 124 -5.95 12.47 8.56
CA GLU A 124 -6.65 13.65 8.03
C GLU A 124 -6.41 13.78 6.52
N SER A 125 -7.39 14.31 5.80
CA SER A 125 -7.36 14.41 4.34
C SER A 125 -6.15 15.17 3.76
N GLU A 126 -5.62 16.11 4.53
CA GLU A 126 -4.52 17.00 4.17
C GLU A 126 -3.15 16.29 4.08
N VAL A 127 -3.06 15.05 4.58
CA VAL A 127 -1.83 14.26 4.53
C VAL A 127 -1.96 13.00 3.68
N ILE A 128 -3.10 12.84 2.97
CA ILE A 128 -3.39 11.69 2.13
C ILE A 128 -3.09 12.00 0.66
N TYR A 129 -2.29 11.14 0.04
CA TYR A 129 -1.91 11.22 -1.37
C TYR A 129 -2.24 9.90 -2.06
N GLU A 130 -3.12 9.92 -3.05
CA GLU A 130 -3.50 8.76 -3.85
C GLU A 130 -2.81 8.83 -5.21
N PHE A 131 -2.26 7.73 -5.68
CA PHE A 131 -1.59 7.63 -6.98
C PHE A 131 -1.96 6.34 -7.71
N GLU A 132 -2.50 6.47 -8.93
CA GLU A 132 -2.84 5.35 -9.78
C GLU A 132 -1.64 4.84 -10.57
N THR A 133 -1.35 3.53 -10.47
CA THR A 133 -0.19 2.87 -11.05
C THR A 133 -0.52 1.95 -12.24
N THR A 134 -1.75 1.94 -12.72
CA THR A 134 -2.23 1.02 -13.76
C THR A 134 -1.32 1.03 -14.98
N ASP A 135 -1.14 2.21 -15.59
CA ASP A 135 -0.37 2.44 -16.81
C ASP A 135 0.84 3.37 -16.59
N THR A 136 1.29 3.50 -15.34
CA THR A 136 2.38 4.40 -14.97
C THR A 136 3.64 3.60 -14.64
N ASP A 137 4.79 4.02 -15.18
CA ASP A 137 6.08 3.41 -14.84
C ASP A 137 6.47 3.73 -13.39
N SER A 138 7.18 2.80 -12.79
CA SER A 138 7.55 2.90 -11.37
C SER A 138 8.52 4.05 -11.06
N GLY A 139 9.26 4.55 -12.05
CA GLY A 139 10.13 5.72 -11.92
C GLY A 139 9.32 6.99 -11.70
N THR A 140 8.26 7.19 -12.48
CA THR A 140 7.31 8.30 -12.33
C THR A 140 6.59 8.24 -10.97
N VAL A 141 6.20 7.05 -10.52
CA VAL A 141 5.61 6.88 -9.18
C VAL A 141 6.62 7.26 -8.09
N ALA A 142 7.88 6.85 -8.24
CA ALA A 142 8.93 7.22 -7.28
C ALA A 142 9.21 8.73 -7.28
N ASP A 143 9.16 9.41 -8.44
CA ASP A 143 9.25 10.87 -8.53
C ASP A 143 8.13 11.55 -7.72
N PHE A 144 6.90 11.06 -7.87
CA PHE A 144 5.76 11.56 -7.09
C PHE A 144 5.97 11.39 -5.58
N VAL A 145 6.44 10.21 -5.12
CA VAL A 145 6.72 9.99 -3.69
C VAL A 145 7.81 10.95 -3.20
N MET A 146 8.85 11.22 -4.01
CA MET A 146 9.88 12.20 -3.67
C MET A 146 9.31 13.63 -3.61
N ASP A 147 8.34 13.96 -4.45
CA ASP A 147 7.66 15.26 -4.40
C ASP A 147 6.81 15.40 -3.13
N VAL A 148 6.15 14.33 -2.69
CA VAL A 148 5.45 14.28 -1.39
C VAL A 148 6.44 14.48 -0.23
N LEU A 149 7.58 13.78 -0.25
CA LEU A 149 8.64 13.92 0.76
C LEU A 149 9.20 15.36 0.83
N ALA A 150 9.31 16.02 -0.30
CA ALA A 150 9.86 17.35 -0.42
C ALA A 150 8.83 18.50 -0.31
N ASP A 151 7.58 18.16 0.06
CA ASP A 151 6.47 19.13 0.19
C ASP A 151 6.13 19.88 -1.11
N ARG A 152 6.31 19.21 -2.26
CA ARG A 152 6.00 19.76 -3.58
C ARG A 152 4.70 19.22 -4.18
N ALA A 153 4.19 18.11 -3.65
CA ALA A 153 2.92 17.55 -4.07
C ALA A 153 1.76 18.11 -3.25
N THR A 154 0.60 18.22 -3.88
CA THR A 154 -0.65 18.59 -3.19
C THR A 154 -1.41 17.33 -2.82
N PRO A 155 -1.93 17.21 -1.58
CA PRO A 155 -2.80 16.10 -1.18
C PRO A 155 -3.94 15.89 -2.16
N SER A 156 -4.20 14.67 -2.54
CA SER A 156 -5.30 14.32 -3.43
C SER A 156 -5.69 12.87 -3.25
N HIS A 157 -7.00 12.61 -3.25
CA HIS A 157 -7.57 11.29 -2.99
C HIS A 157 -8.97 11.17 -3.62
N GLY A 158 -9.53 9.94 -3.65
CA GLY A 158 -10.87 9.67 -4.16
C GLY A 158 -10.99 9.86 -5.68
N ARG A 159 -9.92 9.64 -6.44
CA ARG A 159 -9.90 9.79 -7.90
C ARG A 159 -10.09 8.48 -8.65
N CYS A 160 -9.77 7.36 -8.01
CA CYS A 160 -9.96 6.04 -8.60
C CYS A 160 -11.41 5.58 -8.39
N ASP A 161 -12.08 5.22 -9.47
CA ASP A 161 -13.44 4.67 -9.45
C ASP A 161 -13.43 3.30 -10.13
N TRP A 162 -13.68 2.26 -9.35
CA TRP A 162 -13.73 0.88 -9.81
C TRP A 162 -15.14 0.29 -9.82
N SER A 163 -16.18 1.14 -9.83
CA SER A 163 -17.58 0.73 -9.79
C SER A 163 -17.95 -0.22 -10.93
N ASP A 164 -17.43 0.01 -12.13
CA ASP A 164 -17.68 -0.85 -13.29
C ASP A 164 -17.12 -2.28 -13.08
N TYR A 165 -15.99 -2.41 -12.39
CA TYR A 165 -15.42 -3.72 -12.06
C TYR A 165 -16.36 -4.51 -11.14
N LEU A 166 -16.95 -3.85 -10.15
CA LEU A 166 -17.88 -4.46 -9.21
C LEU A 166 -19.21 -4.82 -9.90
N LEU A 167 -19.77 -3.90 -10.69
CA LEU A 167 -21.02 -4.12 -11.41
C LEU A 167 -20.96 -5.31 -12.36
N ASN A 168 -19.85 -5.49 -13.05
CA ASN A 168 -19.67 -6.61 -14.00
C ASN A 168 -19.52 -7.98 -13.32
N ARG A 169 -19.39 -8.03 -11.98
CA ARG A 169 -19.24 -9.26 -11.18
C ARG A 169 -20.40 -9.52 -10.23
N MET A 170 -21.34 -8.59 -10.14
CA MET A 170 -22.59 -8.83 -9.42
C MET A 170 -23.49 -9.76 -10.23
N PRO A 171 -24.11 -10.79 -9.60
CA PRO A 171 -25.01 -11.72 -10.29
C PRO A 171 -26.30 -11.05 -10.74
#